data_5265da7d547749ca040d2ae17f30661a
#
_entry.id   5265da7d547749ca040d2ae17f30661a
#
_cell.length_a   1.000
_cell.length_b   1.000
_cell.length_c   1.000
_cell.angle_alpha   90.00
_cell.angle_beta   90.00
_cell.angle_gamma   90.00
#
_symmetry.space_group_name_H-M   'P 1'
#
loop_
_entity.id
_entity.type
_entity.pdbx_description
1 polymer ?
#
loop_
_entity_poly.entity_id
_entity_poly.type
_entity_poly.pdbx_seq_one_letter_code
_entity_poly.pdbx_strand_id
1 'polypeptide(L)'
;EIIRCFDNQVESIDIASFLGERPAIYIKHKQLGVAPLSAFGDAMRRCLLLATTMASLGPGGVLLLDEIEVGIHTDALPKIFNWLVKTAKKLEIQVFATTHSIEVLDALLASELNADDLAAYQVKQIEEKTECKRFSGSTLKRLRQQRGLDIR
;
A
#
# COMPACT_ATOMS: atom_id res chain seq x y z
N GLU A 1 -2.45 8.98 10.60
CA GLU A 1 -1.10 8.41 10.74
C GLU A 1 -0.41 8.26 9.38
N ILE A 2 -0.95 7.48 8.42
CA ILE A 2 -0.30 7.24 7.11
C ILE A 2 0.02 8.52 6.36
N ILE A 3 -0.89 9.47 6.32
CA ILE A 3 -0.69 10.72 5.58
C ILE A 3 0.50 11.51 6.10
N ARG A 4 0.72 11.49 7.42
CA ARG A 4 1.90 12.09 8.05
C ARG A 4 3.21 11.36 7.76
N CYS A 5 3.15 10.10 7.32
CA CYS A 5 4.34 9.40 6.80
C CYS A 5 4.83 9.97 5.47
N PHE A 6 3.92 10.55 4.67
CA PHE A 6 4.25 11.24 3.42
C PHE A 6 4.67 12.68 3.66
N ASP A 7 3.86 13.36 4.45
CA ASP A 7 4.02 14.78 4.70
C ASP A 7 3.68 15.11 6.16
N ASN A 8 4.72 15.36 6.94
CA ASN A 8 4.60 15.70 8.35
C ASN A 8 4.06 17.12 8.59
N GLN A 9 3.90 17.90 7.54
CA GLN A 9 3.29 19.24 7.58
C GLN A 9 1.76 19.18 7.56
N VAL A 10 1.16 18.02 7.34
CA VAL A 10 -0.30 17.85 7.38
C VAL A 10 -0.79 17.89 8.83
N GLU A 11 -1.67 18.86 9.11
CA GLU A 11 -2.30 19.08 10.41
C GLU A 11 -3.58 18.27 10.58
N SER A 12 -4.53 18.44 9.64
CA SER A 12 -5.81 17.75 9.65
C SER A 12 -6.31 17.42 8.23
N ILE A 13 -7.32 16.56 8.20
CA ILE A 13 -8.08 16.24 7.01
C ILE A 13 -9.53 16.47 7.38
N ASP A 14 -10.20 17.30 6.61
CA ASP A 14 -11.55 17.76 6.89
C ASP A 14 -12.45 17.52 5.67
N ILE A 15 -13.72 17.26 5.92
CA ILE A 15 -14.74 17.27 4.86
C ILE A 15 -15.44 18.61 4.96
N ALA A 16 -15.36 19.41 3.91
CA ALA A 16 -15.96 20.74 3.88
C ALA A 16 -16.68 20.99 2.55
N SER A 17 -17.65 21.90 2.59
CA SER A 17 -18.33 22.45 1.43
C SER A 17 -18.15 23.96 1.46
N PHE A 18 -17.64 24.51 0.39
CA PHE A 18 -17.47 25.95 0.24
C PHE A 18 -18.49 26.46 -0.79
N LEU A 19 -19.13 27.58 -0.50
CA LEU A 19 -20.06 28.30 -1.41
C LEU A 19 -21.22 27.43 -1.96
N GLY A 20 -21.67 26.43 -1.18
CA GLY A 20 -22.76 25.55 -1.62
C GLY A 20 -22.38 24.46 -2.61
N GLU A 21 -21.08 24.28 -2.88
CA GLU A 21 -20.57 23.18 -3.67
C GLU A 21 -20.70 21.83 -2.95
N ARG A 22 -20.50 20.74 -3.70
CA ARG A 22 -20.51 19.39 -3.11
C ARG A 22 -19.39 19.26 -2.07
N PRO A 23 -19.65 18.58 -0.95
CA PRO A 23 -18.62 18.30 0.04
C PRO A 23 -17.39 17.63 -0.60
N ALA A 24 -16.22 18.10 -0.27
CA ALA A 24 -14.95 17.55 -0.72
C ALA A 24 -13.99 17.40 0.46
N ILE A 25 -12.95 16.57 0.26
CA ILE A 25 -11.91 16.36 1.27
C ILE A 25 -10.85 17.46 1.09
N TYR A 26 -10.58 18.15 2.19
CA TYR A 26 -9.56 19.19 2.29
C TYR A 26 -8.47 18.77 3.26
N ILE A 27 -7.25 19.14 2.96
CA ILE A 27 -6.08 18.95 3.82
C ILE A 27 -5.65 20.31 4.34
N LYS A 28 -5.54 20.42 5.66
CA LYS A 28 -4.91 21.55 6.30
C LYS A 28 -3.41 21.28 6.43
N HIS A 29 -2.61 22.10 5.78
CA HIS A 29 -1.16 21.97 5.69
C HIS A 29 -0.49 23.20 6.27
N LYS A 30 0.57 23.05 7.06
CA LYS A 30 1.24 24.16 7.78
C LYS A 30 1.74 25.27 6.86
N GLN A 31 2.26 24.93 5.70
CA GLN A 31 2.83 25.88 4.75
C GLN A 31 1.85 26.30 3.64
N LEU A 32 1.03 25.36 3.17
CA LEU A 32 0.14 25.56 2.01
C LEU A 32 -1.25 26.08 2.40
N GLY A 33 -1.56 26.12 3.72
CA GLY A 33 -2.90 26.44 4.19
C GLY A 33 -3.89 25.31 3.95
N VAL A 34 -5.13 25.62 3.58
CA VAL A 34 -6.18 24.64 3.29
C VAL A 34 -6.27 24.43 1.78
N ALA A 35 -6.08 23.20 1.33
CA ALA A 35 -6.17 22.85 -0.08
C ALA A 35 -6.97 21.56 -0.28
N PRO A 36 -7.66 21.36 -1.40
CA PRO A 36 -8.39 20.13 -1.69
C PRO A 36 -7.41 18.96 -1.83
N LEU A 37 -7.85 17.76 -1.45
CA LEU A 37 -7.05 16.52 -1.55
C LEU A 37 -6.48 16.29 -2.96
N SER A 38 -7.20 16.75 -4.01
CA SER A 38 -6.76 16.66 -5.40
C SER A 38 -5.47 17.42 -5.71
N ALA A 39 -5.10 18.39 -4.89
CA ALA A 39 -3.86 19.16 -5.05
C ALA A 39 -2.61 18.40 -4.53
N PHE A 40 -2.78 17.30 -3.78
CA PHE A 40 -1.69 16.57 -3.14
C PHE A 40 -1.21 15.33 -3.92
N GLY A 41 -1.72 15.12 -5.13
CA GLY A 41 -1.30 14.00 -5.98
C GLY A 41 -1.93 12.65 -5.64
N ASP A 42 -1.67 11.66 -6.51
CA ASP A 42 -2.34 10.35 -6.47
C ASP A 42 -1.92 9.49 -5.28
N ALA A 43 -0.66 9.53 -4.88
CA ALA A 43 -0.16 8.77 -3.73
C ALA A 43 -0.92 9.12 -2.45
N MET A 44 -1.17 10.41 -2.19
CA MET A 44 -1.92 10.86 -1.03
C MET A 44 -3.38 10.36 -1.06
N ARG A 45 -4.02 10.44 -2.24
CA ARG A 45 -5.38 9.95 -2.44
C ARG A 45 -5.47 8.44 -2.21
N ARG A 46 -4.53 7.69 -2.77
CA ARG A 46 -4.49 6.23 -2.62
C ARG A 46 -4.26 5.81 -1.17
N CYS A 47 -3.37 6.48 -0.47
CA CYS A 47 -3.13 6.19 0.95
C CYS A 47 -4.31 6.52 1.84
N LEU A 48 -5.02 7.60 1.57
CA LEU A 48 -6.25 7.91 2.30
C LEU A 48 -7.31 6.85 2.03
N LEU A 49 -7.48 6.43 0.78
CA LEU A 49 -8.41 5.35 0.40
C LEU A 49 -8.05 4.04 1.13
N LEU A 50 -6.79 3.61 1.11
CA LEU A 50 -6.34 2.42 1.83
C LEU A 50 -6.63 2.52 3.33
N ALA A 51 -6.31 3.65 3.95
CA ALA A 51 -6.52 3.86 5.38
C ALA A 51 -8.01 3.78 5.77
N THR A 52 -8.87 4.43 4.99
CA THR A 52 -10.32 4.41 5.24
C THR A 52 -10.93 3.05 4.99
N THR A 53 -10.51 2.35 3.92
CA THR A 53 -10.95 0.99 3.61
C THR A 53 -10.57 0.03 4.73
N MET A 54 -9.31 0.03 5.18
CA MET A 54 -8.87 -0.84 6.27
C MET A 54 -9.61 -0.54 7.58
N ALA A 55 -9.85 0.74 7.89
CA ALA A 55 -10.61 1.12 9.06
C ALA A 55 -12.08 0.64 8.99
N SER A 56 -12.67 0.61 7.79
CA SER A 56 -14.05 0.16 7.56
C SER A 56 -14.20 -1.35 7.58
N LEU A 57 -13.17 -2.11 7.20
CA LEU A 57 -13.20 -3.58 7.21
C LEU A 57 -13.29 -4.13 8.63
N GLY A 58 -12.66 -3.47 9.59
CA GLY A 58 -12.57 -3.96 10.97
C GLY A 58 -11.72 -5.22 11.12
N PRO A 59 -11.70 -5.82 12.34
CA PRO A 59 -10.90 -7.01 12.61
C PRO A 59 -11.36 -8.24 11.81
N GLY A 60 -10.39 -9.00 11.28
CA GLY A 60 -10.65 -10.22 10.50
C GLY A 60 -11.10 -9.97 9.06
N GLY A 61 -11.05 -8.73 8.58
CA GLY A 61 -11.41 -8.38 7.21
C GLY A 61 -10.43 -8.90 6.17
N VAL A 62 -10.87 -8.91 4.90
CA VAL A 62 -10.04 -9.25 3.74
C VAL A 62 -9.94 -8.06 2.82
N LEU A 63 -8.72 -7.64 2.50
CA LEU A 63 -8.43 -6.55 1.59
C LEU A 63 -7.84 -7.09 0.29
N LEU A 64 -8.48 -6.78 -0.83
CA LEU A 64 -8.02 -7.12 -2.17
C LEU A 64 -7.50 -5.86 -2.87
N LEU A 65 -6.27 -5.90 -3.34
CA LEU A 65 -5.60 -4.78 -4.01
C LEU A 65 -5.08 -5.21 -5.36
N ASP A 66 -5.51 -4.55 -6.40
CA ASP A 66 -4.93 -4.73 -7.72
C ASP A 66 -3.87 -3.67 -7.97
N GLU A 67 -2.71 -4.11 -8.50
CA GLU A 67 -1.56 -3.25 -8.76
C GLU A 67 -1.23 -2.31 -7.59
N ILE A 68 -0.76 -2.91 -6.49
CA ILE A 68 -0.60 -2.22 -5.20
C ILE A 68 0.30 -0.97 -5.28
N GLU A 69 1.20 -0.91 -6.26
CA GLU A 69 2.14 0.18 -6.51
C GLU A 69 1.58 1.36 -7.30
N VAL A 70 0.46 1.20 -7.99
CA VAL A 70 -0.06 2.23 -8.89
C VAL A 70 -0.29 3.55 -8.17
N GLY A 71 0.25 4.62 -8.74
CA GLY A 71 0.18 5.97 -8.18
C GLY A 71 1.13 6.24 -7.01
N ILE A 72 2.02 5.30 -6.68
CA ILE A 72 2.99 5.45 -5.59
C ILE A 72 4.41 5.54 -6.16
N HIS A 73 5.12 6.61 -5.82
CA HIS A 73 6.54 6.74 -6.19
C HIS A 73 7.38 5.71 -5.42
N THR A 74 8.40 5.14 -6.07
CA THR A 74 9.26 4.09 -5.50
C THR A 74 9.85 4.43 -4.14
N ASP A 75 10.28 5.68 -3.93
CA ASP A 75 10.83 6.15 -2.65
C ASP A 75 9.82 6.13 -1.50
N ALA A 76 8.53 6.14 -1.81
CA ALA A 76 7.46 6.10 -0.81
C ALA A 76 7.04 4.66 -0.44
N LEU A 77 7.34 3.66 -1.30
CA LEU A 77 6.93 2.27 -1.09
C LEU A 77 7.34 1.71 0.30
N PRO A 78 8.58 1.87 0.77
CA PRO A 78 8.98 1.32 2.06
C PRO A 78 8.16 1.85 3.23
N LYS A 79 7.85 3.14 3.23
CA LYS A 79 7.05 3.79 4.28
C LYS A 79 5.60 3.30 4.26
N ILE A 80 5.01 3.24 3.06
CA ILE A 80 3.62 2.81 2.87
C ILE A 80 3.45 1.34 3.25
N PHE A 81 4.33 0.46 2.77
CA PHE A 81 4.20 -0.96 3.05
C PHE A 81 4.50 -1.31 4.50
N ASN A 82 5.43 -0.62 5.14
CA ASN A 82 5.63 -0.80 6.57
C ASN A 82 4.38 -0.39 7.37
N TRP A 83 3.73 0.72 6.99
CA TRP A 83 2.47 1.12 7.59
C TRP A 83 1.34 0.12 7.29
N LEU A 84 1.21 -0.34 6.03
CA LEU A 84 0.19 -1.31 5.60
C LEU A 84 0.31 -2.61 6.40
N VAL A 85 1.52 -3.15 6.50
CA VAL A 85 1.81 -4.38 7.25
C VAL A 85 1.47 -4.22 8.74
N LYS A 86 1.90 -3.12 9.37
CA LYS A 86 1.59 -2.83 10.78
C LYS A 86 0.08 -2.71 11.02
N THR A 87 -0.61 -2.01 10.12
CA THR A 87 -2.05 -1.79 10.23
C THR A 87 -2.83 -3.07 9.98
N ALA A 88 -2.45 -3.87 8.98
CA ALA A 88 -3.05 -5.16 8.71
C ALA A 88 -2.91 -6.12 9.89
N LYS A 89 -1.71 -6.20 10.49
CA LYS A 89 -1.49 -7.00 11.72
C LYS A 89 -2.34 -6.52 12.88
N LYS A 90 -2.37 -5.21 13.13
CA LYS A 90 -3.13 -4.62 14.25
C LYS A 90 -4.64 -4.85 14.13
N LEU A 91 -5.16 -4.84 12.92
CA LEU A 91 -6.59 -5.04 12.62
C LEU A 91 -6.92 -6.49 12.23
N GLU A 92 -5.94 -7.40 12.26
CA GLU A 92 -6.12 -8.80 11.84
C GLU A 92 -6.68 -8.93 10.42
N ILE A 93 -6.32 -7.99 9.52
CA ILE A 93 -6.77 -7.95 8.12
C ILE A 93 -5.84 -8.83 7.28
N GLN A 94 -6.42 -9.74 6.50
CA GLN A 94 -5.71 -10.47 5.46
C GLN A 94 -5.65 -9.63 4.17
N VAL A 95 -4.45 -9.46 3.62
CA VAL A 95 -4.24 -8.67 2.40
C VAL A 95 -3.84 -9.59 1.25
N PHE A 96 -4.56 -9.49 0.13
CA PHE A 96 -4.18 -10.06 -1.15
C PHE A 96 -3.89 -8.92 -2.11
N ALA A 97 -2.73 -8.95 -2.74
CA ALA A 97 -2.35 -7.90 -3.67
C ALA A 97 -1.71 -8.47 -4.93
N THR A 98 -1.98 -7.86 -6.07
CA THR A 98 -1.22 -8.07 -7.29
C THR A 98 -0.14 -7.01 -7.42
N THR A 99 0.94 -7.34 -8.09
CA THR A 99 2.01 -6.41 -8.44
C THR A 99 2.82 -6.89 -9.63
N HIS A 100 3.29 -5.96 -10.43
CA HIS A 100 4.27 -6.16 -11.49
C HIS A 100 5.63 -5.58 -11.14
N SER A 101 5.78 -4.99 -9.93
CA SER A 101 7.00 -4.30 -9.48
C SER A 101 7.83 -5.19 -8.56
N ILE A 102 9.11 -5.30 -8.87
CA ILE A 102 10.09 -5.95 -8.02
C ILE A 102 10.40 -5.11 -6.77
N GLU A 103 10.29 -3.79 -6.88
CA GLU A 103 10.47 -2.83 -5.81
C GLU A 103 9.42 -3.00 -4.70
N VAL A 104 8.20 -3.41 -5.07
CA VAL A 104 7.14 -3.77 -4.11
C VAL A 104 7.57 -4.97 -3.27
N LEU A 105 8.08 -6.02 -3.91
CA LEU A 105 8.56 -7.20 -3.19
C LEU A 105 9.73 -6.86 -2.26
N ASP A 106 10.66 -6.04 -2.74
CA ASP A 106 11.79 -5.58 -1.93
C ASP A 106 11.34 -4.75 -0.73
N ALA A 107 10.39 -3.84 -0.93
CA ALA A 107 9.83 -3.01 0.14
C ALA A 107 9.03 -3.85 1.17
N LEU A 108 8.28 -4.86 0.72
CA LEU A 108 7.59 -5.79 1.62
C LEU A 108 8.57 -6.64 2.42
N LEU A 109 9.63 -7.16 1.78
CA LEU A 109 10.67 -7.96 2.45
C LEU A 109 11.52 -7.14 3.43
N ALA A 110 11.62 -5.84 3.21
CA ALA A 110 12.28 -4.89 4.12
C ALA A 110 11.38 -4.40 5.26
N SER A 111 10.07 -4.64 5.19
CA SER A 111 9.13 -4.25 6.25
C SER A 111 9.24 -5.15 7.48
N GLU A 112 8.51 -4.81 8.55
CA GLU A 112 8.42 -5.61 9.79
C GLU A 112 7.55 -6.89 9.63
N LEU A 113 7.45 -7.41 8.41
CA LEU A 113 6.69 -8.62 8.10
C LEU A 113 7.50 -9.85 8.46
N ASN A 114 6.90 -10.78 9.22
CA ASN A 114 7.53 -12.07 9.43
C ASN A 114 7.48 -12.89 8.15
N ALA A 115 8.50 -13.68 7.90
CA ALA A 115 8.57 -14.53 6.71
C ALA A 115 7.39 -15.52 6.60
N ASP A 116 6.84 -15.94 7.73
CA ASP A 116 5.71 -16.89 7.77
C ASP A 116 4.37 -16.21 7.47
N ASP A 117 4.28 -14.87 7.61
CA ASP A 117 3.08 -14.09 7.32
C ASP A 117 3.01 -13.68 5.83
N LEU A 118 4.03 -14.01 5.02
CA LEU A 118 4.11 -13.67 3.60
C LEU A 118 4.11 -14.91 2.71
N ALA A 119 3.24 -14.90 1.73
CA ALA A 119 3.30 -15.82 0.60
C ALA A 119 3.17 -15.04 -0.71
N ALA A 120 3.96 -15.39 -1.71
CA ALA A 120 3.79 -14.86 -3.06
C ALA A 120 3.49 -15.99 -4.04
N TYR A 121 2.73 -15.65 -5.06
CA TYR A 121 2.35 -16.56 -6.13
C TYR A 121 2.77 -15.94 -7.46
N GLN A 122 3.70 -16.61 -8.14
CA GLN A 122 4.02 -16.27 -9.52
C GLN A 122 3.02 -16.98 -10.43
N VAL A 123 2.31 -16.21 -11.23
CA VAL A 123 1.33 -16.73 -12.18
C VAL A 123 1.88 -16.51 -13.59
N LYS A 124 2.04 -17.57 -14.35
CA LYS A 124 2.51 -17.53 -15.76
C LYS A 124 1.53 -18.25 -16.65
N GLN A 125 1.28 -17.65 -17.80
CA GLN A 125 0.56 -18.34 -18.88
C GLN A 125 1.58 -18.98 -19.82
N ILE A 126 1.51 -20.30 -19.97
CA ILE A 126 2.36 -21.08 -20.87
C ILE A 126 1.41 -21.79 -21.83
N GLU A 127 1.40 -21.36 -23.09
CA GLU A 127 0.44 -21.80 -24.10
C GLU A 127 -1.02 -21.56 -23.61
N GLU A 128 -1.82 -22.62 -23.49
CA GLU A 128 -3.21 -22.57 -23.01
C GLU A 128 -3.35 -22.87 -21.51
N LYS A 129 -2.24 -23.06 -20.78
CA LYS A 129 -2.25 -23.44 -19.37
C LYS A 129 -1.73 -22.30 -18.48
N THR A 130 -2.37 -22.10 -17.35
CA THR A 130 -1.88 -21.20 -16.30
C THR A 130 -1.10 -22.00 -15.27
N GLU A 131 0.18 -21.68 -15.12
CA GLU A 131 1.03 -22.22 -14.06
C GLU A 131 1.09 -21.26 -12.89
N CYS A 132 0.93 -21.79 -11.67
CA CYS A 132 1.01 -21.03 -10.44
C CYS A 132 2.09 -21.63 -9.54
N LYS A 133 3.10 -20.81 -9.19
CA LYS A 133 4.18 -21.23 -8.30
C LYS A 133 4.16 -20.43 -7.01
N ARG A 134 3.99 -21.11 -5.88
CA ARG A 134 3.99 -20.50 -4.55
C ARG A 134 5.41 -20.36 -3.99
N PHE A 135 5.70 -19.22 -3.40
CA PHE A 135 6.92 -18.93 -2.65
C PHE A 135 6.55 -18.53 -1.22
N SER A 136 7.19 -19.13 -0.22
CA SER A 136 7.13 -18.61 1.15
C SER A 136 7.98 -17.35 1.28
N GLY A 137 7.69 -16.50 2.26
CA GLY A 137 8.49 -15.29 2.51
C GLY A 137 9.96 -15.59 2.79
N SER A 138 10.28 -16.70 3.46
CA SER A 138 11.66 -17.15 3.67
C SER A 138 12.36 -17.49 2.36
N THR A 139 11.66 -18.16 1.44
CA THR A 139 12.19 -18.49 0.10
C THR A 139 12.39 -17.21 -0.72
N LEU A 140 11.42 -16.27 -0.69
CA LEU A 140 11.53 -14.99 -1.36
C LEU A 140 12.75 -14.19 -0.88
N LYS A 141 12.90 -14.07 0.44
CA LYS A 141 14.03 -13.36 1.05
C LYS A 141 15.37 -13.94 0.60
N ARG A 142 15.49 -15.29 0.58
CA ARG A 142 16.70 -15.96 0.12
C ARG A 142 16.97 -15.74 -1.37
N LEU A 143 15.95 -15.83 -2.23
CA LEU A 143 16.10 -15.64 -3.67
C LEU A 143 16.51 -14.21 -4.00
N ARG A 144 15.90 -13.21 -3.35
CA ARG A 144 16.23 -11.80 -3.56
C ARG A 144 17.62 -11.44 -3.04
N GLN A 145 17.96 -11.82 -1.82
CA GLN A 145 19.21 -11.45 -1.17
C GLN A 145 20.42 -12.20 -1.73
N GLN A 146 20.29 -13.49 -2.08
CA GLN A 146 21.41 -14.31 -2.49
C GLN A 146 21.64 -14.35 -4.00
N ARG A 147 20.60 -14.15 -4.81
CA ARG A 147 20.68 -14.35 -6.26
C ARG A 147 20.21 -13.15 -7.09
N GLY A 148 19.61 -12.13 -6.48
CA GLY A 148 19.04 -10.99 -7.23
C GLY A 148 17.98 -11.41 -8.26
N LEU A 149 17.37 -12.60 -8.08
CA LEU A 149 16.47 -13.17 -9.08
C LEU A 149 15.20 -12.34 -9.21
N ASP A 150 14.85 -12.05 -10.44
CA ASP A 150 13.55 -11.53 -10.81
C ASP A 150 12.54 -12.69 -10.76
N ILE A 151 11.53 -12.54 -9.90
CA ILE A 151 10.47 -13.54 -9.68
C ILE A 151 9.10 -13.06 -10.17
N ARG A 152 9.11 -12.04 -11.03
CA ARG A 152 7.90 -11.55 -11.72
C ARG A 152 7.37 -12.54 -12.72
#